data_e89a455b2f2c112a7a775e6e090804cf
#
_entry.id   e89a455b2f2c112a7a775e6e090804cf
#
_cell.length_a   1.000
_cell.length_b   1.000
_cell.length_c   1.000
_cell.angle_alpha   90.00
_cell.angle_beta   90.00
_cell.angle_gamma   90.00
#
_symmetry.space_group_name_H-M   'P 1'
#
loop_
_entity.id
_entity.type
_entity.pdbx_description
1 polymer ?
#
loop_
_entity_poly.entity_id
_entity_poly.type
_entity_poly.pdbx_seq_one_letter_code
_entity_poly.pdbx_strand_id
1 'polypeptide(L)'
;MNITWLGHSCFVVESAGWRIVLDPYYVETYPALHVEADEALCSHGHRDHAFLEAVMLSGRDRSESPFTVETVATFHDDKQGALRGENTIHILRAEGSTVVHCGDLGHELSEDQLAAVKGCDALLIPVGGYYTIDAKTAKKV
;
A
#
# COMPACT_ATOMS: atom_id res chain seq x y z
N MET A 1 -13.98 -4.84 8.53
CA MET A 1 -13.02 -4.06 7.72
C MET A 1 -13.40 -4.21 6.25
N ASN A 2 -13.42 -3.12 5.51
CA ASN A 2 -13.77 -3.11 4.08
C ASN A 2 -12.56 -2.66 3.27
N ILE A 3 -12.33 -3.32 2.13
CA ILE A 3 -11.27 -2.97 1.19
C ILE A 3 -11.91 -2.64 -0.16
N THR A 4 -11.60 -1.48 -0.71
CA THR A 4 -12.10 -1.04 -2.02
C THR A 4 -10.91 -0.72 -2.92
N TRP A 5 -10.88 -1.34 -4.11
CA TRP A 5 -9.86 -1.02 -5.12
C TRP A 5 -10.36 0.13 -6.00
N LEU A 6 -9.56 1.19 -6.11
CA LEU A 6 -9.87 2.39 -6.88
C LEU A 6 -9.14 2.45 -8.22
N GLY A 7 -8.37 1.44 -8.55
CA GLY A 7 -7.54 1.38 -9.75
C GLY A 7 -6.06 1.48 -9.45
N HIS A 8 -5.22 1.05 -10.39
CA HIS A 8 -3.77 0.99 -10.24
C HIS A 8 -3.40 0.27 -8.93
N SER A 9 -2.58 0.87 -8.08
CA SER A 9 -2.23 0.33 -6.75
C SER A 9 -3.00 1.03 -5.62
N CYS A 10 -4.07 1.75 -5.95
CA CYS A 10 -4.82 2.55 -5.00
C CYS A 10 -5.97 1.76 -4.38
N PHE A 11 -5.95 1.68 -3.06
CA PHE A 11 -6.98 1.02 -2.26
C PHE A 11 -7.46 1.94 -1.13
N VAL A 12 -8.71 1.78 -0.75
CA VAL A 12 -9.24 2.33 0.50
C VAL A 12 -9.50 1.17 1.44
N VAL A 13 -8.95 1.27 2.65
CA VAL A 13 -9.20 0.33 3.74
C VAL A 13 -9.96 1.07 4.83
N GLU A 14 -11.11 0.54 5.22
CA GLU A 14 -12.00 1.20 6.18
C GLU A 14 -12.35 0.26 7.31
N SER A 15 -12.30 0.79 8.53
CA SER A 15 -12.71 0.08 9.74
C SER A 15 -13.22 1.09 10.76
N ALA A 16 -14.34 0.78 11.42
CA ALA A 16 -14.94 1.60 12.49
C ALA A 16 -15.07 3.10 12.12
N GLY A 17 -15.44 3.40 10.88
CA GLY A 17 -15.64 4.76 10.40
C GLY A 17 -14.35 5.55 10.09
N TRP A 18 -13.20 4.91 10.09
CA TRP A 18 -11.92 5.49 9.69
C TRP A 18 -11.49 4.94 8.33
N ARG A 19 -11.15 5.85 7.40
CA ARG A 19 -10.77 5.51 6.02
C ARG A 19 -9.31 5.84 5.77
N ILE A 20 -8.53 4.83 5.37
CA ILE A 20 -7.15 5.00 4.92
C ILE A 20 -7.11 4.78 3.41
N VAL A 21 -6.59 5.75 2.65
CA VAL A 21 -6.28 5.56 1.25
C VAL A 21 -4.80 5.22 1.10
N LEU A 22 -4.51 4.19 0.30
CA LEU A 22 -3.17 3.71 -0.01
C LEU A 22 -2.84 4.02 -1.46
N ASP A 23 -1.68 4.61 -1.71
CA ASP A 23 -1.14 4.91 -3.03
C ASP A 23 -2.11 5.66 -3.97
N PRO A 24 -2.62 6.85 -3.58
CA PRO A 24 -3.41 7.66 -4.48
C PRO A 24 -2.57 8.05 -5.70
N TYR A 25 -3.20 8.05 -6.89
CA TYR A 25 -2.47 8.14 -8.14
C TYR A 25 -2.87 9.32 -9.02
N TYR A 26 -1.92 9.75 -9.85
CA TYR A 26 -2.17 10.40 -11.12
C TYR A 26 -1.61 9.50 -12.23
N VAL A 27 -2.49 8.99 -13.08
CA VAL A 27 -2.15 8.25 -14.29
C VAL A 27 -2.92 8.89 -15.45
N GLU A 28 -2.19 9.41 -16.43
CA GLU A 28 -2.76 10.23 -17.51
C GLU A 28 -3.89 9.52 -18.26
N THR A 29 -3.80 8.20 -18.43
CA THR A 29 -4.79 7.38 -19.13
C THR A 29 -5.97 6.93 -18.28
N TYR A 30 -5.95 7.22 -16.98
CA TYR A 30 -7.02 6.87 -16.05
C TYR A 30 -7.94 8.06 -15.80
N PRO A 31 -9.21 7.83 -15.46
CA PRO A 31 -10.05 8.92 -14.93
C PRO A 31 -9.40 9.59 -13.73
N ALA A 32 -9.63 10.89 -13.58
CA ALA A 32 -9.11 11.63 -12.44
C ALA A 32 -9.59 11.03 -11.11
N LEU A 33 -8.66 10.77 -10.20
CA LEU A 33 -8.97 10.24 -8.89
C LEU A 33 -9.40 11.38 -7.96
N HIS A 34 -10.53 11.19 -7.29
CA HIS A 34 -11.01 12.04 -6.19
C HIS A 34 -11.48 11.14 -5.06
N VAL A 35 -10.83 11.20 -3.91
CA VAL A 35 -11.13 10.33 -2.78
C VAL A 35 -11.14 11.12 -1.48
N GLU A 36 -12.13 10.86 -0.64
CA GLU A 36 -12.19 11.37 0.73
C GLU A 36 -11.65 10.30 1.68
N ALA A 37 -10.76 10.70 2.59
CA ALA A 37 -10.16 9.80 3.56
C ALA A 37 -9.78 10.54 4.83
N ASP A 38 -9.55 9.79 5.90
CA ASP A 38 -9.03 10.34 7.15
C ASP A 38 -7.49 10.33 7.15
N GLU A 39 -6.90 9.40 6.41
CA GLU A 39 -5.46 9.22 6.34
C GLU A 39 -5.05 8.75 4.94
N ALA A 40 -3.88 9.20 4.47
CA ALA A 40 -3.28 8.76 3.22
C ALA A 40 -1.88 8.20 3.48
N LEU A 41 -1.59 7.02 2.94
CA LEU A 41 -0.31 6.34 3.05
C LEU A 41 0.23 6.01 1.66
N CYS A 42 1.51 6.29 1.43
CA CYS A 42 2.16 6.03 0.15
C CYS A 42 3.31 5.05 0.31
N SER A 43 3.40 4.07 -0.58
CA SER A 43 4.47 3.07 -0.57
C SER A 43 5.80 3.65 -1.04
N HIS A 44 5.76 4.64 -1.94
CA HIS A 44 6.92 5.36 -2.46
C HIS A 44 6.48 6.68 -3.10
N GLY A 45 7.43 7.51 -3.54
CA GLY A 45 7.18 8.89 -3.94
C GLY A 45 6.81 9.10 -5.42
N HIS A 46 6.63 8.05 -6.22
CA HIS A 46 6.25 8.20 -7.61
C HIS A 46 4.82 8.76 -7.74
N ARG A 47 4.58 9.59 -8.76
CA ARG A 47 3.31 10.31 -8.94
C ARG A 47 2.10 9.39 -9.09
N ASP A 48 2.29 8.21 -9.63
CA ASP A 48 1.26 7.20 -9.76
C ASP A 48 0.97 6.42 -8.46
N HIS A 49 1.66 6.77 -7.36
CA HIS A 49 1.48 6.19 -6.02
C HIS A 49 1.41 7.22 -4.88
N ALA A 50 1.69 8.49 -5.15
CA ALA A 50 1.78 9.51 -4.11
C ALA A 50 1.14 10.85 -4.53
N PHE A 51 0.05 10.78 -5.29
CA PHE A 51 -0.65 11.97 -5.74
C PHE A 51 -1.66 12.46 -4.68
N LEU A 52 -1.15 13.12 -3.66
CA LEU A 52 -1.96 13.56 -2.50
C LEU A 52 -3.02 14.61 -2.85
N GLU A 53 -2.85 15.34 -3.96
CA GLU A 53 -3.85 16.30 -4.45
C GLU A 53 -5.20 15.64 -4.80
N ALA A 54 -5.21 14.33 -5.05
CA ALA A 54 -6.43 13.57 -5.29
C ALA A 54 -7.22 13.29 -4.00
N VAL A 55 -6.61 13.50 -2.83
CA VAL A 55 -7.18 13.13 -1.54
C VAL A 55 -7.69 14.35 -0.80
N MET A 56 -8.97 14.33 -0.41
CA MET A 56 -9.54 15.27 0.54
C MET A 56 -9.50 14.65 1.94
N LEU A 57 -8.58 15.12 2.77
CA LEU A 57 -8.44 14.65 4.14
C LEU A 57 -9.51 15.28 5.04
N SER A 58 -10.06 14.50 5.95
CA SER A 58 -11.11 14.93 6.89
C SER A 58 -10.63 15.95 7.92
N GLY A 59 -9.33 15.99 8.20
CA GLY A 59 -8.76 16.80 9.27
C GLY A 59 -8.93 16.19 10.67
N ARG A 60 -9.48 14.98 10.78
CA ARG A 60 -9.60 14.29 12.06
C ARG A 60 -8.22 13.95 12.61
N ASP A 61 -8.10 13.98 13.95
CA ASP A 61 -6.86 13.63 14.61
C ASP A 61 -6.57 12.13 14.46
N ARG A 62 -5.32 11.79 14.15
CA ARG A 62 -4.90 10.41 13.97
C ARG A 62 -5.07 9.56 15.23
N SER A 63 -5.10 10.17 16.42
CA SER A 63 -5.40 9.48 17.68
C SER A 63 -6.80 8.84 17.70
N GLU A 64 -7.71 9.29 16.82
CA GLU A 64 -9.06 8.72 16.68
C GLU A 64 -9.07 7.46 15.78
N SER A 65 -7.97 7.14 15.09
CA SER A 65 -7.90 5.97 14.23
C SER A 65 -7.95 4.67 15.02
N PRO A 66 -8.77 3.71 14.59
CA PRO A 66 -8.76 2.36 15.17
C PRO A 66 -7.59 1.51 14.65
N PHE A 67 -6.85 2.02 13.66
CA PHE A 67 -5.76 1.27 13.04
C PHE A 67 -4.44 1.40 13.79
N THR A 68 -3.74 0.27 13.88
CA THR A 68 -2.29 0.25 14.10
C THR A 68 -1.63 0.09 12.74
N VAL A 69 -0.68 0.97 12.42
CA VAL A 69 0.05 0.96 11.15
C VAL A 69 1.52 0.63 11.43
N GLU A 70 1.99 -0.46 10.84
CA GLU A 70 3.41 -0.81 10.83
C GLU A 70 3.94 -0.75 9.41
N THR A 71 5.23 -0.53 9.27
CA THR A 71 5.90 -0.45 7.97
C THR A 71 7.06 -1.43 7.89
N VAL A 72 7.30 -1.92 6.67
CA VAL A 72 8.46 -2.75 6.35
C VAL A 72 9.19 -2.11 5.18
N ALA A 73 10.46 -1.75 5.38
CA ALA A 73 11.29 -1.18 4.34
C ALA A 73 11.66 -2.25 3.31
N THR A 74 11.43 -1.93 2.04
CA THR A 74 11.78 -2.78 0.89
C THR A 74 12.26 -1.89 -0.26
N PHE A 75 12.44 -2.48 -1.44
CA PHE A 75 12.87 -1.74 -2.62
C PHE A 75 11.92 -1.99 -3.80
N HIS A 76 11.86 -1.02 -4.70
CA HIS A 76 11.08 -1.06 -5.94
C HIS A 76 11.84 -1.79 -7.07
N ASP A 77 12.91 -2.50 -6.76
CA ASP A 77 13.74 -3.27 -7.67
C ASP A 77 14.50 -4.38 -6.94
N ASP A 78 15.21 -5.20 -7.68
CA ASP A 78 16.06 -6.27 -7.14
C ASP A 78 17.54 -5.86 -7.01
N LYS A 79 17.82 -4.56 -7.05
CA LYS A 79 19.16 -3.97 -6.97
C LYS A 79 19.31 -3.02 -5.77
N GLN A 80 18.60 -3.31 -4.69
CA GLN A 80 18.63 -2.50 -3.46
C GLN A 80 18.30 -1.02 -3.68
N GLY A 81 17.34 -0.76 -4.56
CA GLY A 81 16.87 0.59 -4.85
C GLY A 81 17.68 1.34 -5.91
N ALA A 82 18.71 0.73 -6.50
CA ALA A 82 19.57 1.41 -7.47
C ALA A 82 18.84 1.81 -8.77
N LEU A 83 17.78 1.10 -9.13
CA LEU A 83 17.02 1.37 -10.35
C LEU A 83 15.78 2.24 -10.11
N ARG A 84 14.98 1.94 -9.09
CA ARG A 84 13.65 2.57 -8.86
C ARG A 84 13.46 3.07 -7.44
N GLY A 85 14.47 2.94 -6.59
CA GLY A 85 14.42 3.47 -5.23
C GLY A 85 13.77 2.55 -4.21
N GLU A 86 13.39 3.17 -3.09
CA GLU A 86 12.78 2.47 -1.96
C GLU A 86 11.29 2.23 -2.18
N ASN A 87 10.77 1.24 -1.48
CA ASN A 87 9.35 0.94 -1.38
C ASN A 87 9.01 0.61 0.08
N THR A 88 7.82 0.95 0.51
CA THR A 88 7.35 0.66 1.86
C THR A 88 6.15 -0.26 1.80
N ILE A 89 6.21 -1.37 2.53
CA ILE A 89 5.05 -2.21 2.81
C ILE A 89 4.33 -1.63 4.02
N HIS A 90 3.02 -1.45 3.93
CA HIS A 90 2.18 -1.04 5.05
C HIS A 90 1.38 -2.22 5.58
N ILE A 91 1.41 -2.39 6.90
CA ILE A 91 0.64 -3.42 7.61
C ILE A 91 -0.40 -2.69 8.45
N LEU A 92 -1.66 -2.87 8.11
CA LEU A 92 -2.80 -2.21 8.76
C LEU A 92 -3.55 -3.22 9.62
N ARG A 93 -3.67 -2.94 10.92
CA ARG A 93 -4.42 -3.79 11.86
C ARG A 93 -5.54 -3.02 12.52
N ALA A 94 -6.74 -3.56 12.48
CA ALA A 94 -7.91 -3.04 13.20
C ALA A 94 -8.93 -4.15 13.40
N GLU A 95 -9.64 -4.12 14.51
CA GLU A 95 -10.75 -5.05 14.80
C GLU A 95 -10.39 -6.53 14.61
N GLY A 96 -9.17 -6.91 14.96
CA GLY A 96 -8.68 -8.29 14.86
C GLY A 96 -8.31 -8.74 13.45
N SER A 97 -8.37 -7.86 12.46
CA SER A 97 -8.01 -8.16 11.06
C SER A 97 -6.74 -7.42 10.65
N THR A 98 -5.97 -8.03 9.74
CA THR A 98 -4.71 -7.49 9.22
C THR A 98 -4.74 -7.44 7.71
N VAL A 99 -4.47 -6.26 7.16
CA VAL A 99 -4.31 -6.03 5.71
C VAL A 99 -2.88 -5.58 5.45
N VAL A 100 -2.24 -6.17 4.45
CA VAL A 100 -0.88 -5.82 4.03
C VAL A 100 -0.93 -5.27 2.62
N HIS A 101 -0.36 -4.09 2.41
CA HIS A 101 -0.21 -3.44 1.10
C HIS A 101 1.28 -3.38 0.74
N CYS A 102 1.66 -4.08 -0.31
CA CYS A 102 3.06 -4.23 -0.70
C CYS A 102 3.57 -3.13 -1.64
N GLY A 103 2.70 -2.20 -2.07
CA GLY A 103 3.09 -1.16 -3.01
C GLY A 103 3.66 -1.74 -4.30
N ASP A 104 4.79 -1.21 -4.74
CA ASP A 104 5.52 -1.72 -5.92
C ASP A 104 6.74 -2.56 -5.51
N LEU A 105 6.51 -3.54 -4.65
CA LEU A 105 7.56 -4.48 -4.23
C LEU A 105 8.32 -5.04 -5.45
N GLY A 106 9.65 -4.91 -5.43
CA GLY A 106 10.51 -5.22 -6.56
C GLY A 106 11.44 -6.42 -6.36
N HIS A 107 11.35 -7.13 -5.23
CA HIS A 107 12.25 -8.26 -4.91
C HIS A 107 11.57 -9.30 -4.02
N GLU A 108 12.19 -10.48 -3.90
CA GLU A 108 11.76 -11.48 -2.93
C GLU A 108 11.97 -10.95 -1.50
N LEU A 109 11.03 -11.25 -0.62
CA LEU A 109 11.14 -10.85 0.78
C LEU A 109 12.15 -11.73 1.53
N SER A 110 12.93 -11.11 2.42
CA SER A 110 13.77 -11.83 3.37
C SER A 110 12.91 -12.58 4.41
N GLU A 111 13.55 -13.48 5.17
CA GLU A 111 12.86 -14.19 6.24
C GLU A 111 12.22 -13.26 7.27
N ASP A 112 12.91 -12.18 7.66
CA ASP A 112 12.40 -11.20 8.60
C ASP A 112 11.21 -10.41 8.02
N GLN A 113 11.30 -10.04 6.74
CA GLN A 113 10.22 -9.35 6.05
C GLN A 113 8.99 -10.26 5.89
N LEU A 114 9.19 -11.53 5.54
CA LEU A 114 8.12 -12.52 5.47
C LEU A 114 7.44 -12.72 6.84
N ALA A 115 8.24 -12.81 7.90
CA ALA A 115 7.72 -12.95 9.26
C ALA A 115 6.81 -11.76 9.65
N ALA A 116 7.15 -10.55 9.22
CA ALA A 116 6.39 -9.35 9.50
C ALA A 116 4.99 -9.35 8.84
N VAL A 117 4.87 -9.93 7.64
CA VAL A 117 3.60 -9.95 6.88
C VAL A 117 2.81 -11.25 7.05
N LYS A 118 3.41 -12.24 7.66
CA LYS A 118 2.80 -13.56 7.85
C LYS A 118 1.50 -13.50 8.63
N GLY A 119 0.53 -14.30 8.18
CA GLY A 119 -0.75 -14.42 8.88
C GLY A 119 -1.72 -13.27 8.64
N CYS A 120 -1.49 -12.42 7.64
CA CYS A 120 -2.45 -11.40 7.27
C CYS A 120 -3.74 -12.01 6.70
N ASP A 121 -4.84 -11.29 6.84
CA ASP A 121 -6.15 -11.71 6.32
C ASP A 121 -6.29 -11.33 4.84
N ALA A 122 -5.65 -10.25 4.42
CA ALA A 122 -5.63 -9.81 3.03
C ALA A 122 -4.25 -9.29 2.66
N LEU A 123 -3.75 -9.70 1.49
CA LEU A 123 -2.46 -9.31 0.93
C LEU A 123 -2.68 -8.63 -0.42
N LEU A 124 -2.35 -7.34 -0.50
CA LEU A 124 -2.41 -6.54 -1.72
C LEU A 124 -0.99 -6.47 -2.29
N ILE A 125 -0.72 -7.29 -3.30
CA ILE A 125 0.64 -7.55 -3.79
C ILE A 125 0.69 -7.39 -5.32
N PRO A 126 1.75 -6.74 -5.87
CA PRO A 126 1.88 -6.58 -7.31
C PRO A 126 2.28 -7.88 -8.00
N VAL A 127 1.86 -8.03 -9.25
CA VAL A 127 2.13 -9.21 -10.07
C VAL A 127 2.57 -8.85 -11.50
N GLY A 128 2.92 -7.58 -11.73
CA GLY A 128 3.19 -7.05 -13.06
C GLY A 128 4.42 -7.63 -13.75
N GLY A 129 5.50 -7.85 -13.02
CA GLY A 129 6.69 -8.56 -13.49
C GLY A 129 7.72 -7.70 -14.22
N TYR A 130 7.42 -6.45 -14.57
CA TYR A 130 8.38 -5.54 -15.21
C TYR A 130 8.96 -4.53 -14.21
N TYR A 131 8.12 -3.71 -13.60
CA TYR A 131 8.52 -2.74 -12.57
C TYR A 131 8.43 -3.31 -11.16
N THR A 132 7.79 -4.45 -11.01
CA THR A 132 7.51 -5.12 -9.73
C THR A 132 7.84 -6.59 -9.84
N ILE A 133 7.69 -7.32 -8.74
CA ILE A 133 7.71 -8.78 -8.77
C ILE A 133 6.60 -9.31 -9.68
N ASP A 134 6.80 -10.51 -10.19
CA ASP A 134 5.81 -11.21 -11.01
C ASP A 134 4.90 -12.12 -10.14
N ALA A 135 3.91 -12.72 -10.78
CA ALA A 135 2.97 -13.61 -10.09
C ALA A 135 3.67 -14.83 -9.46
N LYS A 136 4.72 -15.33 -10.09
CA LYS A 136 5.49 -16.48 -9.57
C LYS A 136 6.21 -16.12 -8.27
N THR A 137 6.82 -14.95 -8.22
CA THR A 137 7.49 -14.43 -7.03
C THR A 137 6.47 -14.07 -5.94
N ALA A 138 5.36 -13.42 -6.33
CA ALA A 138 4.29 -13.10 -5.39
C ALA A 138 3.71 -14.33 -4.69
N LYS A 139 3.63 -15.46 -5.39
CA LYS A 139 3.14 -16.71 -4.81
C LYS A 139 4.03 -17.24 -3.67
N LYS A 140 5.27 -16.81 -3.58
CA LYS A 140 6.19 -17.20 -2.51
C LYS A 140 5.96 -16.42 -1.21
N VAL A 141 5.25 -15.31 -1.28
CA VAL A 141 4.89 -14.51 -0.12
C VAL A 141 3.65 -15.08 0.56
#